data_ccf6b2a75817a199ae85c3caf5ea637c
#
_entry.id   ccf6b2a75817a199ae85c3caf5ea637c
#
_cell.length_a   1.000
_cell.length_b   1.000
_cell.length_c   1.000
_cell.angle_alpha   90.00
_cell.angle_beta   90.00
_cell.angle_gamma   90.00
#
_symmetry.space_group_name_H-M   'P 1'
#
loop_
_entity.id
_entity.type
_entity.pdbx_description
1 polymer ?
#
loop_
_entity_poly.entity_id
_entity_poly.type
_entity_poly.pdbx_seq_one_letter_code
_entity_poly.pdbx_strand_id
1 'polypeptide(L)'
;MLRSLVGSEMCIRDRLDMCGTGGDGSHTFNISTTAMFVAAAAGVPIAKHGNRSASSSSGSADVLEALGANLVLTPEQVAECIQATGIGFMFAPAHHGAMKNVAAVRKELAVRTIFNILGPLTNPAGAANQLMGVFHPDLVGIQVRVLERLGSRHVLVVHGKDGMDEASLGGATMVGELKDGKVSEYEIHPEDYGLSMMSNRSIKVSNREQSRELVIEALDNVEGTARDIVALNAGLAIYAGNKADSIPAALALAFELISTGAARAKLEDFCAYTRKLQK
;
A
#
# COMPACT_ATOMS: atom_id res chain seq x y z
N MET A 1 7.67 -21.07 -10.24
CA MET A 1 8.22 -21.77 -9.08
C MET A 1 7.97 -20.94 -7.82
N LEU A 2 6.71 -20.76 -7.43
CA LEU A 2 6.25 -19.89 -6.33
C LEU A 2 5.32 -20.63 -5.35
N ARG A 3 5.53 -21.97 -5.21
CA ARG A 3 4.70 -22.81 -4.33
C ARG A 3 5.11 -22.79 -2.85
N SER A 4 6.15 -22.06 -2.46
CA SER A 4 6.67 -22.09 -1.08
C SER A 4 6.10 -21.02 -0.14
N LEU A 5 5.34 -20.03 -0.64
CA LEU A 5 4.56 -19.12 0.22
C LEU A 5 3.23 -19.75 0.69
N VAL A 6 3.07 -21.05 0.54
CA VAL A 6 1.83 -21.79 0.77
C VAL A 6 1.74 -22.23 2.25
N GLY A 7 1.24 -21.33 3.07
CA GLY A 7 0.37 -21.75 4.18
C GLY A 7 -1.03 -21.97 3.59
N SER A 8 -1.84 -22.87 4.17
CA SER A 8 -3.11 -23.38 3.65
C SER A 8 -3.81 -22.48 2.61
N GLU A 9 -4.40 -23.06 1.55
CA GLU A 9 -5.08 -22.31 0.46
C GLU A 9 -6.07 -21.24 0.95
N MET A 10 -6.59 -21.40 2.14
CA MET A 10 -7.49 -20.44 2.80
C MET A 10 -6.77 -19.15 3.21
N CYS A 11 -5.47 -19.20 3.59
CA CYS A 11 -4.71 -18.00 3.98
C CYS A 11 -4.18 -17.17 2.79
N ILE A 12 -4.12 -17.75 1.58
CA ILE A 12 -3.65 -17.03 0.37
C ILE A 12 -4.75 -16.14 -0.20
N ARG A 13 -6.01 -16.58 -0.06
CA ARG A 13 -7.17 -15.96 -0.71
C ARG A 13 -7.64 -14.66 -0.07
N ASP A 14 -7.18 -14.34 1.14
CA ASP A 14 -7.64 -13.18 1.93
C ASP A 14 -6.58 -12.08 2.05
N ARG A 15 -5.38 -12.29 1.46
CA ARG A 15 -4.30 -11.31 1.53
C ARG A 15 -4.62 -10.08 0.70
N LEU A 16 -4.23 -8.93 1.23
CA LEU A 16 -4.29 -7.64 0.56
C LEU A 16 -2.89 -7.16 0.17
N ASP A 17 -2.70 -6.75 -1.08
CA ASP A 17 -1.56 -5.93 -1.48
C ASP A 17 -1.95 -4.44 -1.41
N MET A 18 -1.00 -3.62 -0.98
CA MET A 18 -1.13 -2.17 -0.97
C MET A 18 0.07 -1.58 -1.71
N CYS A 19 -0.10 -1.26 -2.96
CA CYS A 19 0.98 -0.75 -3.79
C CYS A 19 0.49 0.35 -4.73
N GLY A 20 1.42 1.12 -5.26
CA GLY A 20 1.17 2.10 -6.30
C GLY A 20 2.12 1.91 -7.47
N THR A 21 1.78 2.51 -8.59
CA THR A 21 2.66 2.57 -9.76
C THR A 21 3.88 3.46 -9.50
N GLY A 22 3.76 4.35 -8.52
CA GLY A 22 4.74 5.40 -8.28
C GLY A 22 4.86 6.38 -9.45
N GLY A 23 5.77 7.33 -9.33
CA GLY A 23 6.09 8.25 -10.41
C GLY A 23 5.03 9.33 -10.65
N ASP A 24 4.16 9.58 -9.70
CA ASP A 24 3.13 10.63 -9.73
C ASP A 24 3.73 12.05 -9.58
N GLY A 25 4.97 12.16 -9.09
CA GLY A 25 5.66 13.42 -8.86
C GLY A 25 5.20 14.21 -7.63
N SER A 26 4.36 13.61 -6.79
CA SER A 26 3.80 14.26 -5.59
C SER A 26 4.83 14.48 -4.49
N HIS A 27 5.86 13.62 -4.43
CA HIS A 27 6.91 13.64 -3.40
C HIS A 27 6.37 13.58 -1.97
N THR A 28 5.23 12.93 -1.76
CA THR A 28 4.63 12.75 -0.44
C THR A 28 5.36 11.68 0.36
N PHE A 29 5.14 11.68 1.69
CA PHE A 29 5.59 10.57 2.52
C PHE A 29 4.89 9.25 2.12
N ASN A 30 5.33 8.15 2.67
CA ASN A 30 4.88 6.81 2.25
C ASN A 30 3.49 6.46 2.82
N ILE A 31 2.43 7.04 2.23
CA ILE A 31 1.03 6.94 2.68
C ILE A 31 0.58 5.47 2.72
N SER A 32 0.68 4.73 1.60
CA SER A 32 0.24 3.33 1.55
C SER A 32 1.03 2.42 2.50
N THR A 33 2.32 2.72 2.73
CA THR A 33 3.14 1.99 3.70
C THR A 33 2.70 2.26 5.14
N THR A 34 2.26 3.48 5.44
CA THR A 34 1.72 3.84 6.75
C THR A 34 0.33 3.20 6.95
N ALA A 35 -0.53 3.33 5.95
CA ALA A 35 -1.88 2.78 5.96
C ALA A 35 -1.92 1.25 6.13
N MET A 36 -0.88 0.51 5.70
CA MET A 36 -0.82 -0.93 5.89
C MET A 36 -0.81 -1.35 7.37
N PHE A 37 -0.20 -0.55 8.25
CA PHE A 37 -0.19 -0.85 9.68
C PHE A 37 -1.57 -0.70 10.30
N VAL A 38 -2.34 0.29 9.86
CA VAL A 38 -3.74 0.48 10.27
C VAL A 38 -4.61 -0.66 9.75
N ALA A 39 -4.47 -1.03 8.47
CA ALA A 39 -5.22 -2.15 7.89
C ALA A 39 -4.88 -3.49 8.55
N ALA A 40 -3.60 -3.71 8.88
CA ALA A 40 -3.19 -4.90 9.62
C ALA A 40 -3.73 -4.92 11.06
N ALA A 41 -3.85 -3.78 11.72
CA ALA A 41 -4.49 -3.67 13.03
C ALA A 41 -5.98 -4.01 12.97
N ALA A 42 -6.67 -3.75 11.84
CA ALA A 42 -8.03 -4.20 11.58
C ALA A 42 -8.14 -5.72 11.29
N GLY A 43 -7.03 -6.44 11.28
CA GLY A 43 -6.97 -7.87 10.99
C GLY A 43 -6.96 -8.22 9.49
N VAL A 44 -6.61 -7.27 8.62
CA VAL A 44 -6.34 -7.54 7.19
C VAL A 44 -4.95 -8.16 7.07
N PRO A 45 -4.80 -9.37 6.53
CA PRO A 45 -3.47 -9.95 6.29
C PRO A 45 -2.82 -9.24 5.08
N ILE A 46 -1.77 -8.49 5.34
CA ILE A 46 -1.06 -7.68 4.35
C ILE A 46 0.11 -8.45 3.73
N ALA A 47 0.13 -8.54 2.41
CA ALA A 47 1.26 -9.02 1.62
C ALA A 47 1.74 -7.88 0.70
N LYS A 48 2.40 -6.87 1.26
CA LYS A 48 2.81 -5.69 0.52
C LYS A 48 4.03 -5.97 -0.34
N HIS A 49 3.89 -5.67 -1.63
CA HIS A 49 4.98 -5.67 -2.58
C HIS A 49 5.54 -4.24 -2.75
N GLY A 50 6.84 -4.10 -2.66
CA GLY A 50 7.43 -2.77 -2.71
C GLY A 50 8.91 -2.74 -3.06
N ASN A 51 9.42 -1.53 -3.31
CA ASN A 51 10.81 -1.30 -3.73
C ASN A 51 11.39 -0.05 -3.03
N ARG A 52 12.69 0.16 -3.23
CA ARG A 52 13.33 1.46 -2.98
C ARG A 52 12.87 2.47 -4.02
N SER A 53 12.97 3.74 -3.67
CA SER A 53 12.67 4.80 -4.61
C SER A 53 13.63 4.78 -5.82
N ALA A 54 13.05 4.97 -7.01
CA ALA A 54 13.82 5.23 -8.23
C ALA A 54 13.73 6.71 -8.65
N SER A 55 12.66 7.40 -8.29
CA SER A 55 12.36 8.78 -8.73
C SER A 55 11.73 9.66 -7.64
N SER A 56 11.25 9.08 -6.54
CA SER A 56 10.68 9.81 -5.39
C SER A 56 11.70 9.98 -4.26
N SER A 57 11.37 10.80 -3.27
CA SER A 57 12.25 11.11 -2.12
C SER A 57 12.45 9.92 -1.17
N SER A 58 11.49 8.98 -1.12
CA SER A 58 11.52 7.80 -0.26
C SER A 58 10.63 6.70 -0.84
N GLY A 59 11.18 5.50 -1.05
CA GLY A 59 10.42 4.31 -1.40
C GLY A 59 9.89 3.58 -0.16
N SER A 60 8.99 2.63 -0.36
CA SER A 60 8.44 1.84 0.75
C SER A 60 9.50 1.07 1.53
N ALA A 61 10.51 0.52 0.85
CA ALA A 61 11.63 -0.15 1.50
C ALA A 61 12.50 0.83 2.29
N ASP A 62 12.75 2.04 1.76
CA ASP A 62 13.61 3.03 2.42
C ASP A 62 13.02 3.49 3.76
N VAL A 63 11.70 3.79 3.79
CA VAL A 63 11.04 4.21 5.04
C VAL A 63 10.92 3.06 6.03
N LEU A 64 10.65 1.82 5.60
CA LEU A 64 10.59 0.67 6.50
C LEU A 64 11.94 0.38 7.17
N GLU A 65 13.05 0.50 6.43
CA GLU A 65 14.38 0.40 7.02
C GLU A 65 14.67 1.55 7.99
N ALA A 66 14.25 2.77 7.69
CA ALA A 66 14.37 3.92 8.60
C ALA A 66 13.53 3.75 9.87
N LEU A 67 12.42 2.99 9.81
CA LEU A 67 11.59 2.60 10.95
C LEU A 67 12.19 1.41 11.74
N GLY A 68 13.25 0.81 11.23
CA GLY A 68 13.99 -0.28 11.88
C GLY A 68 13.53 -1.69 11.51
N ALA A 69 12.81 -1.87 10.41
CA ALA A 69 12.49 -3.20 9.89
C ALA A 69 13.69 -3.82 9.14
N ASN A 70 13.84 -5.14 9.25
CA ASN A 70 14.72 -5.90 8.37
C ASN A 70 13.92 -6.39 7.16
N LEU A 71 14.37 -6.04 5.95
CA LEU A 71 13.68 -6.39 4.71
C LEU A 71 14.40 -7.49 3.91
N VAL A 72 15.56 -7.95 4.38
CA VAL A 72 16.31 -9.04 3.76
C VAL A 72 15.79 -10.36 4.33
N LEU A 73 14.62 -10.77 3.85
CA LEU A 73 13.92 -11.97 4.31
C LEU A 73 13.74 -12.95 3.14
N THR A 74 13.80 -14.26 3.45
CA THR A 74 13.42 -15.29 2.48
C THR A 74 11.89 -15.31 2.29
N PRO A 75 11.37 -15.91 1.21
CA PRO A 75 9.93 -16.09 1.04
C PRO A 75 9.24 -16.78 2.24
N GLU A 76 9.90 -17.78 2.83
CA GLU A 76 9.39 -18.51 4.00
C GLU A 76 9.32 -17.61 5.23
N GLN A 77 10.34 -16.77 5.45
CA GLN A 77 10.37 -15.79 6.53
C GLN A 77 9.30 -14.69 6.34
N VAL A 78 9.04 -14.27 5.10
CA VAL A 78 7.94 -13.35 4.80
C VAL A 78 6.60 -13.99 5.14
N ALA A 79 6.38 -15.26 4.78
CA ALA A 79 5.16 -15.98 5.12
C ALA A 79 4.97 -16.12 6.64
N GLU A 80 6.05 -16.46 7.36
CA GLU A 80 6.07 -16.51 8.83
C GLU A 80 5.74 -15.14 9.44
N CYS A 81 6.30 -14.06 8.90
CA CYS A 81 6.03 -12.70 9.35
C CYS A 81 4.54 -12.32 9.18
N ILE A 82 3.91 -12.68 8.04
CA ILE A 82 2.46 -12.48 7.84
C ILE A 82 1.66 -13.24 8.90
N GLN A 83 2.03 -14.48 9.22
CA GLN A 83 1.32 -15.28 10.22
C GLN A 83 1.45 -14.69 11.63
N ALA A 84 2.63 -14.20 11.96
CA ALA A 84 2.93 -13.70 13.31
C ALA A 84 2.41 -12.27 13.55
N THR A 85 2.54 -11.39 12.56
CA THR A 85 2.27 -9.94 12.72
C THR A 85 1.08 -9.44 11.90
N GLY A 86 0.59 -10.23 10.94
CA GLY A 86 -0.38 -9.80 9.95
C GLY A 86 0.22 -9.07 8.75
N ILE A 87 1.55 -8.86 8.72
CA ILE A 87 2.22 -8.08 7.67
C ILE A 87 3.42 -8.85 7.12
N GLY A 88 3.54 -8.91 5.80
CA GLY A 88 4.76 -9.30 5.10
C GLY A 88 5.14 -8.29 4.04
N PHE A 89 6.40 -7.91 4.01
CA PHE A 89 6.94 -7.04 2.98
C PHE A 89 7.81 -7.83 2.01
N MET A 90 7.46 -7.79 0.74
CA MET A 90 8.20 -8.45 -0.34
C MET A 90 9.03 -7.43 -1.10
N PHE A 91 10.33 -7.44 -0.84
CA PHE A 91 11.27 -6.55 -1.51
C PHE A 91 11.43 -6.97 -2.97
N ALA A 92 10.94 -6.17 -3.92
CA ALA A 92 10.83 -6.50 -5.33
C ALA A 92 12.10 -7.09 -5.98
N PRO A 93 13.32 -6.59 -5.73
CA PRO A 93 14.55 -7.17 -6.28
C PRO A 93 14.84 -8.60 -5.84
N ALA A 94 14.35 -9.02 -4.67
CA ALA A 94 14.53 -10.38 -4.16
C ALA A 94 13.55 -11.38 -4.82
N HIS A 95 12.39 -10.89 -5.27
CA HIS A 95 11.32 -11.74 -5.81
C HIS A 95 11.22 -11.75 -7.34
N HIS A 96 11.73 -10.73 -8.03
CA HIS A 96 11.68 -10.60 -9.49
C HIS A 96 13.06 -10.70 -10.14
N GLY A 97 13.66 -11.89 -10.13
CA GLY A 97 14.99 -12.14 -10.69
C GLY A 97 15.17 -11.68 -12.15
N ALA A 98 14.13 -11.82 -12.98
CA ALA A 98 14.15 -11.37 -14.38
C ALA A 98 14.32 -9.86 -14.54
N MET A 99 13.86 -9.06 -13.57
CA MET A 99 14.01 -7.60 -13.60
C MET A 99 15.47 -7.12 -13.51
N LYS A 100 16.38 -7.96 -13.01
CA LYS A 100 17.81 -7.66 -13.00
C LYS A 100 18.37 -7.44 -14.40
N ASN A 101 17.83 -8.13 -15.41
CA ASN A 101 18.28 -8.06 -16.79
C ASN A 101 17.95 -6.70 -17.47
N VAL A 102 16.93 -6.00 -16.98
CA VAL A 102 16.47 -4.72 -17.54
C VAL A 102 16.74 -3.52 -16.62
N ALA A 103 17.24 -3.77 -15.41
CA ALA A 103 17.42 -2.72 -14.40
C ALA A 103 18.40 -1.62 -14.85
N ALA A 104 19.53 -2.00 -15.47
CA ALA A 104 20.53 -1.05 -15.96
C ALA A 104 19.95 -0.16 -17.06
N VAL A 105 19.29 -0.77 -18.05
CA VAL A 105 18.67 -0.05 -19.18
C VAL A 105 17.57 0.90 -18.68
N ARG A 106 16.72 0.46 -17.74
CA ARG A 106 15.69 1.33 -17.14
C ARG A 106 16.28 2.53 -16.42
N LYS A 107 17.42 2.34 -15.72
CA LYS A 107 18.11 3.41 -15.03
C LYS A 107 18.71 4.43 -16.00
N GLU A 108 19.30 3.96 -17.10
CA GLU A 108 19.88 4.83 -18.15
C GLU A 108 18.80 5.61 -18.89
N LEU A 109 17.68 4.96 -19.25
CA LEU A 109 16.58 5.61 -19.95
C LEU A 109 15.90 6.70 -19.12
N ALA A 110 15.82 6.52 -17.79
CA ALA A 110 15.20 7.44 -16.84
C ALA A 110 13.78 7.93 -17.23
N VAL A 111 13.06 7.12 -18.03
CA VAL A 111 11.69 7.40 -18.48
C VAL A 111 10.71 6.37 -17.95
N ARG A 112 9.43 6.72 -17.90
CA ARG A 112 8.35 5.78 -17.60
C ARG A 112 8.22 4.77 -18.74
N THR A 113 8.07 3.50 -18.37
CA THR A 113 7.87 2.40 -19.31
C THR A 113 6.72 1.53 -18.84
N ILE A 114 6.33 0.55 -19.63
CA ILE A 114 5.31 -0.45 -19.25
C ILE A 114 5.65 -1.13 -17.91
N PHE A 115 6.92 -1.26 -17.54
CA PHE A 115 7.33 -1.85 -16.26
C PHE A 115 6.88 -1.04 -15.04
N ASN A 116 6.53 0.23 -15.20
CA ASN A 116 5.99 1.02 -14.10
C ASN A 116 4.55 0.63 -13.76
N ILE A 117 3.79 0.15 -14.73
CA ILE A 117 2.40 -0.28 -14.55
C ILE A 117 2.23 -1.78 -14.34
N LEU A 118 3.24 -2.58 -14.69
CA LEU A 118 3.20 -4.04 -14.50
C LEU A 118 3.56 -4.49 -13.08
N GLY A 119 4.39 -3.72 -12.36
CA GLY A 119 4.84 -4.05 -11.01
C GLY A 119 3.67 -4.40 -10.06
N PRO A 120 2.68 -3.53 -9.92
CA PRO A 120 1.51 -3.78 -9.07
C PRO A 120 0.67 -5.00 -9.45
N LEU A 121 0.78 -5.50 -10.68
CA LEU A 121 0.03 -6.67 -11.17
C LEU A 121 0.71 -8.01 -10.87
N THR A 122 1.91 -7.99 -10.30
CA THR A 122 2.79 -9.16 -10.18
C THR A 122 3.15 -9.47 -8.74
N ASN A 123 2.20 -9.32 -7.81
CA ASN A 123 2.42 -9.59 -6.40
C ASN A 123 2.91 -11.05 -6.19
N PRO A 124 4.12 -11.27 -5.60
CA PRO A 124 4.69 -12.60 -5.47
C PRO A 124 3.91 -13.54 -4.54
N ALA A 125 3.10 -13.00 -3.64
CA ALA A 125 2.24 -13.79 -2.75
C ALA A 125 0.89 -14.16 -3.38
N GLY A 126 0.59 -13.68 -4.60
CA GLY A 126 -0.69 -13.92 -5.25
C GLY A 126 -1.86 -13.36 -4.45
N ALA A 127 -1.70 -12.17 -3.85
CA ALA A 127 -2.76 -11.51 -3.09
C ALA A 127 -4.01 -11.35 -3.95
N ALA A 128 -5.14 -11.85 -3.47
CA ALA A 128 -6.40 -11.82 -4.20
C ALA A 128 -7.12 -10.47 -4.07
N ASN A 129 -6.77 -9.68 -3.06
CA ASN A 129 -7.33 -8.35 -2.83
C ASN A 129 -6.23 -7.30 -2.99
N GLN A 130 -6.61 -6.08 -3.40
CA GLN A 130 -5.62 -5.05 -3.64
C GLN A 130 -6.20 -3.63 -3.50
N LEU A 131 -5.43 -2.74 -2.88
CA LEU A 131 -5.56 -1.29 -3.05
C LEU A 131 -4.37 -0.82 -3.89
N MET A 132 -4.64 -0.35 -5.11
CA MET A 132 -3.64 0.07 -6.07
C MET A 132 -3.77 1.54 -6.41
N GLY A 133 -2.72 2.33 -6.17
CA GLY A 133 -2.61 3.68 -6.67
C GLY A 133 -2.04 3.74 -8.09
N VAL A 134 -2.58 4.62 -8.93
CA VAL A 134 -2.09 4.82 -10.30
C VAL A 134 -1.82 6.28 -10.60
N PHE A 135 -0.68 6.56 -11.28
CA PHE A 135 -0.23 7.92 -11.58
C PHE A 135 -1.04 8.64 -12.67
N HIS A 136 -1.95 7.96 -13.37
CA HIS A 136 -2.72 8.54 -14.46
C HIS A 136 -4.18 8.05 -14.41
N PRO A 137 -5.18 8.92 -14.64
CA PRO A 137 -6.58 8.56 -14.53
C PRO A 137 -7.00 7.44 -15.49
N ASP A 138 -6.48 7.40 -16.72
CA ASP A 138 -6.81 6.35 -17.69
C ASP A 138 -6.44 4.94 -17.21
N LEU A 139 -5.49 4.84 -16.27
CA LEU A 139 -5.07 3.56 -15.71
C LEU A 139 -6.10 2.97 -14.73
N VAL A 140 -7.00 3.77 -14.17
CA VAL A 140 -7.99 3.29 -13.20
C VAL A 140 -8.84 2.19 -13.81
N GLY A 141 -9.54 2.47 -14.91
CA GLY A 141 -10.40 1.51 -15.59
C GLY A 141 -9.61 0.37 -16.27
N ILE A 142 -8.39 0.64 -16.75
CA ILE A 142 -7.54 -0.37 -17.38
C ILE A 142 -7.08 -1.40 -16.33
N GLN A 143 -6.48 -0.94 -15.22
CA GLN A 143 -5.88 -1.81 -14.23
C GLN A 143 -6.90 -2.66 -13.47
N VAL A 144 -8.07 -2.11 -13.14
CA VAL A 144 -9.11 -2.89 -12.47
C VAL A 144 -9.59 -4.06 -13.34
N ARG A 145 -9.74 -3.85 -14.67
CA ARG A 145 -10.12 -4.92 -15.61
C ARG A 145 -9.01 -5.94 -15.85
N VAL A 146 -7.75 -5.50 -15.80
CA VAL A 146 -6.60 -6.42 -15.86
C VAL A 146 -6.59 -7.30 -14.62
N LEU A 147 -6.76 -6.74 -13.42
CA LEU A 147 -6.82 -7.50 -12.16
C LEU A 147 -8.02 -8.48 -12.12
N GLU A 148 -9.18 -8.08 -12.66
CA GLU A 148 -10.31 -8.99 -12.86
C GLU A 148 -9.90 -10.21 -13.70
N ARG A 149 -9.24 -10.00 -14.85
CA ARG A 149 -8.77 -11.10 -15.72
C ARG A 149 -7.68 -11.95 -15.10
N LEU A 150 -6.89 -11.40 -14.18
CA LEU A 150 -5.89 -12.11 -13.40
C LEU A 150 -6.49 -12.90 -12.22
N GLY A 151 -7.81 -12.81 -12.00
CA GLY A 151 -8.54 -13.57 -10.99
C GLY A 151 -8.53 -12.95 -9.60
N SER A 152 -8.28 -11.64 -9.49
CA SER A 152 -8.46 -10.89 -8.25
C SER A 152 -9.93 -10.89 -7.81
N ARG A 153 -10.19 -10.62 -6.52
CA ARG A 153 -11.53 -10.73 -5.92
C ARG A 153 -12.12 -9.40 -5.52
N HIS A 154 -11.39 -8.64 -4.71
CA HIS A 154 -11.81 -7.32 -4.28
C HIS A 154 -10.64 -6.36 -4.46
N VAL A 155 -10.80 -5.42 -5.37
CA VAL A 155 -9.74 -4.49 -5.77
C VAL A 155 -10.30 -3.08 -5.81
N LEU A 156 -9.54 -2.14 -5.30
CA LEU A 156 -9.73 -0.71 -5.53
C LEU A 156 -8.49 -0.17 -6.26
N VAL A 157 -8.69 0.35 -7.46
CA VAL A 157 -7.67 1.11 -8.19
C VAL A 157 -8.00 2.59 -8.06
N VAL A 158 -7.09 3.38 -7.52
CA VAL A 158 -7.36 4.77 -7.16
C VAL A 158 -6.42 5.76 -7.85
N HIS A 159 -6.94 6.95 -8.16
CA HIS A 159 -6.19 8.09 -8.67
C HIS A 159 -6.77 9.39 -8.13
N GLY A 160 -6.00 10.13 -7.35
CA GLY A 160 -6.38 11.46 -6.88
C GLY A 160 -6.38 12.46 -8.04
N LYS A 161 -7.45 13.24 -8.21
CA LYS A 161 -7.54 14.25 -9.29
C LYS A 161 -6.50 15.36 -9.18
N ASP A 162 -5.82 15.47 -8.06
CA ASP A 162 -4.64 16.32 -7.86
C ASP A 162 -3.33 15.70 -8.36
N GLY A 163 -3.40 14.50 -8.94
CA GLY A 163 -2.29 13.79 -9.58
C GLY A 163 -1.65 12.70 -8.72
N MET A 164 -2.09 12.49 -7.49
CA MET A 164 -1.54 11.46 -6.60
C MET A 164 -1.94 10.04 -7.03
N ASP A 165 -1.02 9.09 -6.86
CA ASP A 165 -1.31 7.66 -6.96
C ASP A 165 -1.82 7.07 -5.63
N GLU A 166 -2.64 7.84 -4.90
CA GLU A 166 -3.30 7.52 -3.64
C GLU A 166 -4.69 8.18 -3.60
N ALA A 167 -5.55 7.78 -2.67
CA ALA A 167 -6.74 8.56 -2.36
C ALA A 167 -6.32 9.86 -1.68
N SER A 168 -6.79 11.00 -2.22
CA SER A 168 -6.32 12.32 -1.84
C SER A 168 -7.31 13.05 -0.94
N LEU A 169 -6.76 13.94 -0.09
CA LEU A 169 -7.55 14.97 0.63
C LEU A 169 -7.61 16.29 -0.16
N GLY A 170 -6.84 16.42 -1.25
CA GLY A 170 -6.80 17.65 -2.05
C GLY A 170 -7.91 17.78 -3.08
N GLY A 171 -8.76 16.77 -3.23
CA GLY A 171 -9.86 16.73 -4.18
C GLY A 171 -10.49 15.36 -4.31
N ALA A 172 -11.34 15.19 -5.31
CA ALA A 172 -11.95 13.90 -5.61
C ALA A 172 -10.89 12.86 -6.01
N THR A 173 -11.18 11.62 -5.73
CA THR A 173 -10.39 10.45 -6.14
C THR A 173 -11.24 9.59 -7.06
N MET A 174 -10.71 9.26 -8.24
CA MET A 174 -11.30 8.27 -9.14
C MET A 174 -11.04 6.88 -8.59
N VAL A 175 -12.06 6.03 -8.60
CA VAL A 175 -12.01 4.65 -8.11
C VAL A 175 -12.51 3.69 -9.19
N GLY A 176 -11.70 2.69 -9.50
CA GLY A 176 -12.13 1.49 -10.21
C GLY A 176 -12.23 0.35 -9.22
N GLU A 177 -13.42 -0.15 -8.97
CA GLU A 177 -13.66 -1.23 -8.03
C GLU A 177 -14.00 -2.53 -8.75
N LEU A 178 -13.33 -3.60 -8.38
CA LEU A 178 -13.74 -4.98 -8.65
C LEU A 178 -14.25 -5.58 -7.35
N LYS A 179 -15.51 -5.96 -7.32
CA LYS A 179 -16.11 -6.66 -6.19
C LYS A 179 -17.17 -7.64 -6.69
N ASP A 180 -17.18 -8.86 -6.14
CA ASP A 180 -18.13 -9.92 -6.50
C ASP A 180 -18.22 -10.18 -8.02
N GLY A 181 -17.08 -10.14 -8.71
CA GLY A 181 -16.96 -10.34 -10.15
C GLY A 181 -17.55 -9.21 -11.01
N LYS A 182 -17.79 -8.04 -10.43
CA LYS A 182 -18.27 -6.86 -11.15
C LYS A 182 -17.28 -5.72 -11.03
N VAL A 183 -17.02 -5.07 -12.17
CA VAL A 183 -16.23 -3.84 -12.23
C VAL A 183 -17.17 -2.64 -12.25
N SER A 184 -16.91 -1.67 -11.39
CA SER A 184 -17.55 -0.35 -11.37
C SER A 184 -16.52 0.76 -11.30
N GLU A 185 -16.84 1.93 -11.84
CA GLU A 185 -16.01 3.12 -11.78
C GLU A 185 -16.84 4.27 -11.20
N TYR A 186 -16.30 4.95 -10.22
CA TYR A 186 -16.95 6.06 -9.53
C TYR A 186 -15.92 7.03 -8.95
N GLU A 187 -16.40 8.10 -8.35
CA GLU A 187 -15.56 9.06 -7.63
C GLU A 187 -15.95 9.08 -6.16
N ILE A 188 -14.96 9.31 -5.31
CA ILE A 188 -15.14 9.60 -3.88
C ILE A 188 -14.56 10.98 -3.59
N HIS A 189 -15.16 11.68 -2.64
CA HIS A 189 -14.67 12.98 -2.18
C HIS A 189 -14.43 12.92 -0.66
N PRO A 190 -13.35 13.49 -0.13
CA PRO A 190 -13.08 13.45 1.32
C PRO A 190 -14.25 13.96 2.16
N GLU A 191 -14.94 15.01 1.72
CA GLU A 191 -16.08 15.60 2.43
C GLU A 191 -17.29 14.66 2.53
N ASP A 192 -17.46 13.71 1.61
CA ASP A 192 -18.50 12.67 1.68
C ASP A 192 -18.32 11.76 2.90
N TYR A 193 -17.12 11.75 3.46
CA TYR A 193 -16.73 10.97 4.63
C TYR A 193 -16.43 11.82 5.88
N GLY A 194 -16.80 13.09 5.86
CA GLY A 194 -16.57 14.01 6.99
C GLY A 194 -15.11 14.46 7.14
N LEU A 195 -14.27 14.25 6.13
CA LEU A 195 -12.89 14.73 6.10
C LEU A 195 -12.82 16.09 5.42
N SER A 196 -12.05 17.01 6.00
CA SER A 196 -11.81 18.31 5.39
C SER A 196 -10.88 18.20 4.19
N MET A 197 -11.12 18.99 3.15
CA MET A 197 -10.14 19.17 2.08
C MET A 197 -8.85 19.79 2.62
N MET A 198 -7.72 19.16 2.30
CA MET A 198 -6.40 19.60 2.77
C MET A 198 -5.37 19.60 1.64
N SER A 199 -4.48 20.60 1.67
CA SER A 199 -3.36 20.67 0.72
C SER A 199 -2.29 19.62 1.02
N ASN A 200 -1.74 19.03 -0.03
CA ASN A 200 -0.63 18.05 0.06
C ASN A 200 0.71 18.66 0.45
N ARG A 201 0.80 19.97 0.66
CA ARG A 201 2.09 20.66 0.95
C ARG A 201 2.73 20.19 2.24
N SER A 202 1.94 19.97 3.29
CA SER A 202 2.43 19.57 4.62
C SER A 202 2.90 18.12 4.69
N ILE A 203 2.57 17.30 3.70
CA ILE A 203 2.95 15.88 3.63
C ILE A 203 4.03 15.58 2.59
N LYS A 204 4.59 16.63 1.95
CA LYS A 204 5.75 16.49 1.05
C LYS A 204 7.03 16.29 1.84
N VAL A 205 7.88 15.38 1.36
CA VAL A 205 9.14 15.04 2.01
C VAL A 205 10.29 15.07 1.00
N SER A 206 11.49 15.36 1.50
CA SER A 206 12.71 15.42 0.70
C SER A 206 13.61 14.20 0.90
N ASN A 207 13.38 13.42 1.96
CA ASN A 207 14.15 12.23 2.29
C ASN A 207 13.35 11.24 3.14
N ARG A 208 13.93 10.08 3.40
CA ARG A 208 13.28 9.00 4.16
C ARG A 208 13.12 9.31 5.65
N GLU A 209 13.98 10.16 6.21
CA GLU A 209 13.92 10.58 7.61
C GLU A 209 12.66 11.42 7.86
N GLN A 210 12.39 12.41 7.01
CA GLN A 210 11.15 13.19 7.05
C GLN A 210 9.91 12.30 6.81
N SER A 211 10.02 11.35 5.88
CA SER A 211 8.93 10.38 5.68
C SER A 211 8.68 9.56 6.94
N ARG A 212 9.73 9.09 7.62
CA ARG A 212 9.64 8.37 8.89
C ARG A 212 8.94 9.20 9.97
N GLU A 213 9.26 10.47 10.08
CA GLU A 213 8.63 11.38 11.05
C GLU A 213 7.12 11.46 10.83
N LEU A 214 6.68 11.71 9.59
CA LEU A 214 5.25 11.78 9.25
C LEU A 214 4.53 10.43 9.42
N VAL A 215 5.20 9.30 9.17
CA VAL A 215 4.67 7.96 9.48
C VAL A 215 4.35 7.85 10.98
N ILE A 216 5.29 8.26 11.81
CA ILE A 216 5.14 8.19 13.27
C ILE A 216 4.05 9.14 13.76
N GLU A 217 4.05 10.40 13.30
CA GLU A 217 3.01 11.38 13.65
C GLU A 217 1.60 10.88 13.29
N ALA A 218 1.43 10.31 12.08
CA ALA A 218 0.14 9.78 11.65
C ALA A 218 -0.33 8.60 12.53
N LEU A 219 0.58 7.68 12.87
CA LEU A 219 0.25 6.52 13.72
C LEU A 219 0.12 6.86 15.20
N ASP A 220 0.73 7.95 15.66
CA ASP A 220 0.59 8.48 17.04
C ASP A 220 -0.64 9.40 17.18
N ASN A 221 -1.54 9.41 16.19
CA ASN A 221 -2.78 10.19 16.18
C ASN A 221 -2.58 11.70 16.25
N VAL A 222 -1.47 12.23 15.74
CA VAL A 222 -1.26 13.67 15.66
C VAL A 222 -2.21 14.26 14.62
N GLU A 223 -3.07 15.18 15.03
CA GLU A 223 -4.05 15.80 14.13
C GLU A 223 -3.39 16.53 12.97
N GLY A 224 -3.90 16.28 11.75
CA GLY A 224 -3.40 16.93 10.55
C GLY A 224 -3.52 16.06 9.30
N THR A 225 -3.01 16.61 8.19
CA THR A 225 -3.12 15.99 6.85
C THR A 225 -2.52 14.58 6.80
N ALA A 226 -1.41 14.32 7.52
CA ALA A 226 -0.75 13.01 7.52
C ALA A 226 -1.64 11.92 8.14
N ARG A 227 -2.27 12.19 9.29
CA ARG A 227 -3.20 11.27 9.94
C ARG A 227 -4.43 11.01 9.06
N ASP A 228 -5.04 12.08 8.57
CA ASP A 228 -6.32 11.98 7.87
C ASP A 228 -6.18 11.30 6.51
N ILE A 229 -5.09 11.54 5.76
CA ILE A 229 -4.84 10.85 4.49
C ILE A 229 -4.48 9.37 4.72
N VAL A 230 -3.77 9.05 5.79
CA VAL A 230 -3.50 7.66 6.20
C VAL A 230 -4.81 6.97 6.56
N ALA A 231 -5.68 7.60 7.35
CA ALA A 231 -6.97 7.04 7.71
C ALA A 231 -7.84 6.77 6.48
N LEU A 232 -7.90 7.71 5.50
CA LEU A 232 -8.64 7.53 4.26
C LEU A 232 -8.14 6.31 3.47
N ASN A 233 -6.82 6.23 3.22
CA ASN A 233 -6.24 5.13 2.46
C ASN A 233 -6.30 3.79 3.23
N ALA A 234 -6.16 3.82 4.56
CA ALA A 234 -6.36 2.64 5.39
C ALA A 234 -7.83 2.17 5.39
N GLY A 235 -8.79 3.08 5.41
CA GLY A 235 -10.20 2.75 5.28
C GLY A 235 -10.48 2.03 3.96
N LEU A 236 -9.96 2.52 2.83
CA LEU A 236 -10.08 1.84 1.54
C LEU A 236 -9.41 0.45 1.56
N ALA A 237 -8.25 0.31 2.21
CA ALA A 237 -7.57 -0.97 2.35
C ALA A 237 -8.34 -1.96 3.24
N ILE A 238 -8.94 -1.50 4.35
CA ILE A 238 -9.78 -2.30 5.24
C ILE A 238 -11.02 -2.80 4.50
N TYR A 239 -11.65 -1.93 3.70
CA TYR A 239 -12.79 -2.29 2.86
C TYR A 239 -12.40 -3.31 1.79
N ALA A 240 -11.32 -3.07 1.03
CA ALA A 240 -10.79 -4.03 0.04
C ALA A 240 -10.34 -5.35 0.68
N GLY A 241 -9.90 -5.32 1.94
CA GLY A 241 -9.57 -6.49 2.76
C GLY A 241 -10.78 -7.21 3.36
N ASN A 242 -12.00 -6.79 3.04
CA ASN A 242 -13.27 -7.36 3.53
C ASN A 242 -13.39 -7.42 5.07
N LYS A 243 -12.88 -6.38 5.76
CA LYS A 243 -13.02 -6.22 7.22
C LYS A 243 -14.08 -5.20 7.62
N ALA A 244 -14.71 -4.57 6.64
CA ALA A 244 -15.88 -3.71 6.79
C ALA A 244 -16.75 -3.79 5.55
N ASP A 245 -18.07 -3.62 5.71
CA ASP A 245 -19.04 -3.76 4.63
C ASP A 245 -19.16 -2.50 3.75
N SER A 246 -18.60 -1.39 4.19
CA SER A 246 -18.63 -0.11 3.48
C SER A 246 -17.40 0.75 3.76
N ILE A 247 -17.09 1.66 2.84
CA ILE A 247 -15.98 2.62 3.01
C ILE A 247 -16.17 3.50 4.27
N PRO A 248 -17.37 4.06 4.57
CA PRO A 248 -17.57 4.83 5.80
C PRO A 248 -17.28 4.03 7.07
N ALA A 249 -17.74 2.78 7.15
CA ALA A 249 -17.48 1.90 8.30
C ALA A 249 -15.99 1.57 8.42
N ALA A 250 -15.33 1.29 7.31
CA ALA A 250 -13.89 1.03 7.27
C ALA A 250 -13.06 2.26 7.71
N LEU A 251 -13.46 3.45 7.30
CA LEU A 251 -12.80 4.70 7.70
C LEU A 251 -12.97 4.97 9.20
N ALA A 252 -14.18 4.77 9.76
CA ALA A 252 -14.41 4.90 11.19
C ALA A 252 -13.51 3.95 12.00
N LEU A 253 -13.39 2.69 11.53
CA LEU A 253 -12.49 1.71 12.14
C LEU A 253 -11.01 2.12 12.01
N ALA A 254 -10.61 2.72 10.88
CA ALA A 254 -9.24 3.21 10.71
C ALA A 254 -8.89 4.30 11.73
N PHE A 255 -9.78 5.27 11.95
CA PHE A 255 -9.59 6.30 12.97
C PHE A 255 -9.56 5.72 14.40
N GLU A 256 -10.41 4.76 14.70
CA GLU A 256 -10.40 4.06 16.00
C GLU A 256 -9.05 3.38 16.25
N LEU A 257 -8.52 2.64 15.25
CA LEU A 257 -7.26 1.93 15.37
C LEU A 257 -6.04 2.84 15.48
N ILE A 258 -6.10 4.03 14.87
CA ILE A 258 -5.08 5.07 15.05
C ILE A 258 -5.20 5.67 16.46
N SER A 259 -6.39 6.07 16.90
CA SER A 259 -6.62 6.74 18.18
C SER A 259 -6.30 5.87 19.39
N THR A 260 -6.51 4.56 19.29
CA THR A 260 -6.19 3.58 20.36
C THR A 260 -4.70 3.18 20.39
N GLY A 261 -3.89 3.63 19.42
CA GLY A 261 -2.49 3.22 19.27
C GLY A 261 -2.29 1.80 18.72
N ALA A 262 -3.37 1.09 18.33
CA ALA A 262 -3.27 -0.27 17.80
C ALA A 262 -2.46 -0.32 16.49
N ALA A 263 -2.60 0.68 15.63
CA ALA A 263 -1.81 0.81 14.41
C ALA A 263 -0.32 1.05 14.69
N ARG A 264 0.00 1.85 15.72
CA ARG A 264 1.38 2.09 16.16
C ARG A 264 2.01 0.80 16.71
N ALA A 265 1.29 0.05 17.55
CA ALA A 265 1.75 -1.23 18.05
C ALA A 265 2.05 -2.23 16.92
N LYS A 266 1.24 -2.24 15.83
CA LYS A 266 1.51 -3.08 14.65
C LYS A 266 2.84 -2.75 13.97
N LEU A 267 3.20 -1.48 13.86
CA LEU A 267 4.50 -1.06 13.34
C LEU A 267 5.63 -1.63 14.22
N GLU A 268 5.51 -1.49 15.53
CA GLU A 268 6.53 -1.95 16.49
C GLU A 268 6.69 -3.47 16.45
N ASP A 269 5.58 -4.21 16.44
CA ASP A 269 5.55 -5.67 16.32
C ASP A 269 6.22 -6.14 15.02
N PHE A 270 5.87 -5.53 13.88
CA PHE A 270 6.45 -5.86 12.59
C PHE A 270 7.97 -5.62 12.59
N CYS A 271 8.43 -4.45 13.05
CA CYS A 271 9.84 -4.13 13.10
C CYS A 271 10.61 -5.05 14.06
N ALA A 272 10.05 -5.36 15.22
CA ALA A 272 10.65 -6.27 16.18
C ALA A 272 10.75 -7.70 15.62
N TYR A 273 9.69 -8.18 14.98
CA TYR A 273 9.64 -9.52 14.43
C TYR A 273 10.61 -9.69 13.25
N THR A 274 10.65 -8.75 12.31
CA THR A 274 11.57 -8.82 11.16
C THR A 274 13.04 -8.82 11.58
N ARG A 275 13.41 -8.11 12.68
CA ARG A 275 14.78 -8.17 13.24
C ARG A 275 15.11 -9.52 13.86
N LYS A 276 14.14 -10.20 14.46
CA LYS A 276 14.32 -11.57 14.99
C LYS A 276 14.67 -12.57 13.90
N LEU A 277 14.16 -12.38 12.70
CA LEU A 277 14.39 -13.28 11.56
C LEU A 277 15.77 -13.08 10.88
N GLN A 278 16.56 -12.12 11.34
CA GLN A 278 17.87 -11.80 10.79
C GLN A 278 18.98 -12.78 11.22
N LYS A 279 18.65 -13.81 12.01
CA LYS A 279 19.62 -14.79 12.54
C LYS A 279 19.96 -15.88 11.56
#